data_9ec04e47e0d01236e48ec86e9e6de4e1
#
_entry.id   9ec04e47e0d01236e48ec86e9e6de4e1
#
_cell.length_a   1.000
_cell.length_b   1.000
_cell.length_c   1.000
_cell.angle_alpha   90.00
_cell.angle_beta   90.00
_cell.angle_gamma   90.00
#
_symmetry.space_group_name_H-M   'P 1'
#
loop_
_entity.id
_entity.type
_entity.pdbx_description
1 polymer ?
#
loop_
_entity_poly.entity_id
_entity_poly.type
_entity_poly.pdbx_seq_one_letter_code
_entity_poly.pdbx_strand_id
1 'polypeptide(L)'
;MENPSEWRQRMSEKIAGDLDMDHFGVAGVYLIGSVKKFTAGPGSDIDLLIHFRGSEEQKKELKAWLKGWGECLAFFNNNLSGSATENLLDVHFITDNDIKLQTSYAVMINSVNDRAKPLKIK
;
A
#
# COMPACT_ATOMS: atom_id res chain seq x y z
N MET A 1 9.06 -7.48 21.16
CA MET A 1 8.48 -7.65 19.81
C MET A 1 7.75 -6.37 19.42
N GLU A 2 7.91 -5.93 18.18
CA GLU A 2 7.24 -4.72 17.73
C GLU A 2 5.73 -4.90 17.66
N ASN A 3 5.02 -3.81 17.87
CA ASN A 3 3.60 -3.71 17.64
C ASN A 3 3.30 -4.04 16.17
N PRO A 4 2.21 -4.79 15.88
CA PRO A 4 1.85 -5.11 14.48
C PRO A 4 1.74 -3.90 13.56
N SER A 5 1.28 -2.75 14.06
CA SER A 5 1.21 -1.52 13.25
C SER A 5 2.58 -0.92 13.00
N GLU A 6 3.49 -0.95 13.96
CA GLU A 6 4.81 -0.35 13.82
C GLU A 6 5.64 -0.98 12.70
N TRP A 7 5.80 -2.31 12.73
CA TRP A 7 6.62 -2.94 11.70
C TRP A 7 5.93 -2.90 10.33
N ARG A 8 4.60 -2.94 10.30
CA ARG A 8 3.86 -2.79 9.04
C ARG A 8 4.04 -1.39 8.45
N GLN A 9 4.02 -0.36 9.27
CA GLN A 9 4.32 1.00 8.81
C GLN A 9 5.73 1.10 8.26
N ARG A 10 6.71 0.57 8.97
CA ARG A 10 8.10 0.59 8.49
C ARG A 10 8.26 -0.16 7.19
N MET A 11 7.57 -1.29 7.03
CA MET A 11 7.61 -2.03 5.77
C MET A 11 6.93 -1.28 4.64
N SER A 12 5.82 -0.61 4.93
CA SER A 12 5.16 0.22 3.90
C SER A 12 6.07 1.35 3.42
N GLU A 13 6.79 1.98 4.33
CA GLU A 13 7.77 3.03 4.02
C GLU A 13 8.93 2.47 3.19
N LYS A 14 9.40 1.27 3.53
CA LYS A 14 10.46 0.59 2.80
C LYS A 14 10.03 0.27 1.37
N ILE A 15 8.84 -0.29 1.22
CA ILE A 15 8.28 -0.63 -0.10
C ILE A 15 8.16 0.64 -0.95
N ALA A 16 7.58 1.70 -0.39
CA ALA A 16 7.44 2.97 -1.11
C ALA A 16 8.81 3.55 -1.47
N GLY A 17 9.76 3.49 -0.56
CA GLY A 17 11.12 3.99 -0.81
C GLY A 17 11.83 3.26 -1.94
N ASP A 18 11.64 1.95 -2.03
CA ASP A 18 12.28 1.12 -3.07
C ASP A 18 11.54 1.17 -4.40
N LEU A 19 10.28 1.61 -4.42
CA LEU A 19 9.47 1.66 -5.63
C LEU A 19 10.02 2.72 -6.59
N ASP A 20 10.36 2.27 -7.81
CA ASP A 20 10.81 3.17 -8.87
C ASP A 20 9.60 3.79 -9.57
N MET A 21 9.27 5.02 -9.17
CA MET A 21 8.05 5.68 -9.65
C MET A 21 8.06 5.94 -11.14
N ASP A 22 9.21 6.29 -11.70
CA ASP A 22 9.33 6.54 -13.13
C ASP A 22 9.19 5.26 -13.93
N HIS A 23 9.87 4.21 -13.49
CA HIS A 23 9.80 2.91 -14.18
C HIS A 23 8.37 2.35 -14.21
N PHE A 24 7.65 2.46 -13.10
CA PHE A 24 6.32 1.88 -12.98
C PHE A 24 5.17 2.83 -13.32
N GLY A 25 5.45 4.09 -13.59
CA GLY A 25 4.40 5.06 -13.90
C GLY A 25 3.57 5.48 -12.70
N VAL A 26 4.18 5.55 -11.53
CA VAL A 26 3.51 5.90 -10.27
C VAL A 26 3.71 7.37 -9.96
N ALA A 27 2.63 8.05 -9.58
CA ALA A 27 2.66 9.45 -9.18
C ALA A 27 2.65 9.64 -7.66
N GLY A 28 2.18 8.64 -6.93
CA GLY A 28 2.14 8.72 -5.47
C GLY A 28 1.81 7.38 -4.83
N VAL A 29 2.31 7.17 -3.61
CA VAL A 29 2.02 5.99 -2.80
C VAL A 29 1.54 6.48 -1.43
N TYR A 30 0.41 5.96 -1.00
CA TYR A 30 -0.23 6.36 0.25
C TYR A 30 -0.55 5.14 1.10
N LEU A 31 -0.51 5.32 2.42
CA LEU A 31 -0.94 4.32 3.39
C LEU A 31 -2.36 4.66 3.85
N ILE A 32 -3.24 3.65 3.86
CA ILE A 32 -4.61 3.78 4.34
C ILE A 32 -4.90 2.63 5.31
N GLY A 33 -6.10 2.60 5.88
CA GLY A 33 -6.59 1.47 6.67
C GLY A 33 -6.01 1.36 8.07
N SER A 34 -6.06 0.15 8.62
CA SER A 34 -5.72 -0.10 10.04
C SER A 34 -4.27 0.19 10.38
N VAL A 35 -3.34 -0.04 9.47
CA VAL A 35 -1.92 0.24 9.71
C VAL A 35 -1.71 1.74 9.86
N LYS A 36 -2.32 2.55 9.01
CA LYS A 36 -2.26 4.00 9.10
C LYS A 36 -2.82 4.49 10.45
N LYS A 37 -3.92 3.89 10.90
CA LYS A 37 -4.61 4.26 12.14
C LYS A 37 -3.95 3.69 13.39
N PHE A 38 -2.92 2.89 13.24
CA PHE A 38 -2.23 2.21 14.35
C PHE A 38 -3.14 1.23 15.10
N THR A 39 -4.08 0.62 14.38
CA THR A 39 -5.02 -0.36 14.95
C THR A 39 -4.84 -1.76 14.38
N ALA A 40 -3.73 -1.99 13.66
CA ALA A 40 -3.48 -3.28 13.04
C ALA A 40 -3.24 -4.38 14.06
N GLY A 41 -3.80 -5.56 13.79
CA GLY A 41 -3.56 -6.77 14.54
C GLY A 41 -2.69 -7.76 13.74
N PRO A 42 -2.45 -8.96 14.31
CA PRO A 42 -1.59 -9.97 13.66
C PRO A 42 -2.08 -10.46 12.29
N GLY A 43 -3.37 -10.33 12.03
CA GLY A 43 -3.96 -10.74 10.73
C GLY A 43 -4.23 -9.59 9.77
N SER A 44 -3.85 -8.36 10.12
CA SER A 44 -4.15 -7.19 9.29
C SER A 44 -3.25 -7.10 8.07
N ASP A 45 -3.84 -6.72 6.93
CA ASP A 45 -3.09 -6.40 5.72
C ASP A 45 -2.54 -4.97 5.79
N ILE A 46 -1.55 -4.70 4.95
CA ILE A 46 -1.06 -3.34 4.70
C ILE A 46 -1.83 -2.82 3.50
N ASP A 47 -2.66 -1.80 3.69
CA ASP A 47 -3.47 -1.21 2.63
C ASP A 47 -2.72 -0.05 1.98
N LEU A 48 -2.33 -0.22 0.73
CA LEU A 48 -1.64 0.80 -0.04
C LEU A 48 -2.56 1.38 -1.11
N LEU A 49 -2.51 2.69 -1.25
CA LEU A 49 -3.21 3.41 -2.31
C LEU A 49 -2.17 3.95 -3.27
N ILE A 50 -2.27 3.58 -4.53
CA ILE A 50 -1.29 3.98 -5.55
C ILE A 50 -1.96 4.87 -6.58
N HIS A 51 -1.46 6.11 -6.67
CA HIS A 51 -1.83 7.04 -7.73
C HIS A 51 -1.03 6.69 -8.96
N PHE A 52 -1.70 6.12 -9.95
CA PHE A 52 -1.06 5.50 -11.11
C PHE A 52 -1.32 6.30 -12.38
N ARG A 53 -0.26 6.55 -13.16
CA ARG A 53 -0.32 7.25 -14.44
C ARG A 53 0.31 6.45 -15.58
N GLY A 54 0.66 5.20 -15.32
CA GLY A 54 1.38 4.40 -16.28
C GLY A 54 0.50 3.68 -17.29
N SER A 55 1.14 2.85 -18.11
CA SER A 55 0.47 1.99 -19.08
C SER A 55 -0.01 0.70 -18.42
N GLU A 56 -0.82 -0.06 -19.15
CA GLU A 56 -1.25 -1.38 -18.69
C GLU A 56 -0.06 -2.33 -18.48
N GLU A 57 0.96 -2.23 -19.32
CA GLU A 57 2.20 -2.99 -19.20
C GLU A 57 2.92 -2.66 -17.87
N GLN A 58 3.07 -1.37 -17.58
CA GLN A 58 3.68 -0.91 -16.33
C GLN A 58 2.86 -1.38 -15.12
N LYS A 59 1.54 -1.34 -15.21
CA LYS A 59 0.67 -1.79 -14.14
C LYS A 59 0.86 -3.27 -13.86
N LYS A 60 0.99 -4.07 -14.90
CA LYS A 60 1.22 -5.51 -14.79
C LYS A 60 2.55 -5.79 -14.09
N GLU A 61 3.60 -5.08 -14.48
CA GLU A 61 4.91 -5.23 -13.85
C GLU A 61 4.88 -4.78 -12.38
N LEU A 62 4.22 -3.68 -12.11
CA LEU A 62 4.08 -3.17 -10.75
C LEU A 62 3.33 -4.15 -9.85
N LYS A 63 2.24 -4.70 -10.36
CA LYS A 63 1.48 -5.71 -9.60
C LYS A 63 2.33 -6.93 -9.27
N ALA A 64 3.16 -7.38 -10.20
CA ALA A 64 4.06 -8.52 -9.96
C ALA A 64 5.09 -8.19 -8.89
N TRP A 65 5.68 -6.99 -8.94
CA TRP A 65 6.64 -6.52 -7.95
C TRP A 65 6.02 -6.44 -6.56
N LEU A 66 4.83 -5.86 -6.46
CA LEU A 66 4.10 -5.75 -5.19
C LEU A 66 3.66 -7.12 -4.66
N LYS A 67 3.29 -8.02 -5.56
CA LYS A 67 2.90 -9.38 -5.17
C LYS A 67 4.06 -10.10 -4.47
N GLY A 68 5.28 -9.94 -4.99
CA GLY A 68 6.47 -10.51 -4.37
C GLY A 68 6.68 -9.99 -2.96
N TRP A 69 6.57 -8.70 -2.76
CA TRP A 69 6.65 -8.10 -1.43
C TRP A 69 5.57 -8.66 -0.50
N GLY A 70 4.32 -8.67 -0.98
CA GLY A 70 3.19 -9.11 -0.16
C GLY A 70 3.28 -10.56 0.27
N GLU A 71 3.72 -11.44 -0.62
CA GLU A 71 3.90 -12.87 -0.31
C GLU A 71 5.04 -13.08 0.69
N CYS A 72 6.14 -12.36 0.51
CA CYS A 72 7.28 -12.43 1.42
C CYS A 72 6.90 -11.96 2.82
N LEU A 73 6.21 -10.83 2.92
CA LEU A 73 5.76 -10.30 4.20
C LEU A 73 4.72 -11.22 4.87
N ALA A 74 3.85 -11.84 4.08
CA ALA A 74 2.88 -12.80 4.60
C ALA A 74 3.57 -14.03 5.20
N PHE A 75 4.56 -14.56 4.51
CA PHE A 75 5.34 -15.68 5.02
C PHE A 75 5.98 -15.34 6.38
N PHE A 76 6.61 -14.18 6.46
CA PHE A 76 7.24 -13.70 7.68
C PHE A 76 6.22 -13.51 8.80
N ASN A 77 5.11 -12.85 8.50
CA ASN A 77 4.04 -12.61 9.46
C ASN A 77 3.43 -13.91 9.98
N ASN A 78 3.18 -14.87 9.08
CA ASN A 78 2.57 -16.15 9.46
C ASN A 78 3.47 -16.95 10.41
N ASN A 79 4.78 -16.88 10.22
CA ASN A 79 5.73 -17.53 11.11
C ASN A 79 5.74 -16.89 12.52
N LEU A 80 5.52 -15.59 12.60
CA LEU A 80 5.51 -14.88 13.88
C LEU A 80 4.18 -15.01 14.63
N SER A 81 3.07 -14.97 13.89
CA SER A 81 1.73 -14.83 14.49
C SER A 81 0.87 -16.09 14.42
N GLY A 82 1.25 -17.06 13.62
CA GLY A 82 0.42 -18.24 13.37
C GLY A 82 -0.72 -17.99 12.41
N SER A 83 -0.80 -16.82 11.78
CA SER A 83 -1.81 -16.51 10.77
C SER A 83 -1.55 -17.30 9.49
N ALA A 84 -2.57 -17.38 8.61
CA ALA A 84 -2.50 -18.11 7.35
C ALA A 84 -2.82 -17.20 6.16
N THR A 85 -2.29 -15.99 6.17
CA THR A 85 -2.48 -15.00 5.11
C THR A 85 -1.61 -15.36 3.90
N GLU A 86 -2.15 -15.24 2.69
CA GLU A 86 -1.40 -15.52 1.47
C GLU A 86 -0.60 -14.31 0.98
N ASN A 87 -1.12 -13.12 1.19
CA ASN A 87 -0.46 -11.86 0.78
C ASN A 87 -0.79 -10.79 1.82
N LEU A 88 0.23 -10.07 2.27
CA LEU A 88 0.05 -9.06 3.31
C LEU A 88 -0.23 -7.67 2.75
N LEU A 89 -0.17 -7.48 1.44
CA LEU A 89 -0.49 -6.20 0.81
C LEU A 89 -1.87 -6.25 0.18
N ASP A 90 -2.66 -5.21 0.42
CA ASP A 90 -3.92 -4.96 -0.27
C ASP A 90 -3.76 -3.64 -1.00
N VAL A 91 -3.64 -3.70 -2.33
CA VAL A 91 -3.26 -2.55 -3.15
C VAL A 91 -4.44 -2.06 -3.96
N HIS A 92 -4.69 -0.75 -3.87
CA HIS A 92 -5.75 -0.07 -4.60
C HIS A 92 -5.13 0.96 -5.54
N PHE A 93 -5.56 0.94 -6.79
CA PHE A 93 -5.07 1.89 -7.80
C PHE A 93 -6.09 2.97 -8.05
N ILE A 94 -5.62 4.21 -8.13
CA ILE A 94 -6.45 5.37 -8.53
C ILE A 94 -5.76 6.14 -9.64
N THR A 95 -6.57 6.77 -10.48
CA THR A 95 -6.11 7.56 -11.61
C THR A 95 -6.27 9.05 -11.35
N ASP A 96 -5.73 9.89 -12.22
CA ASP A 96 -5.97 11.34 -12.18
C ASP A 96 -7.46 11.64 -12.26
N ASN A 97 -8.19 10.89 -13.08
CA ASN A 97 -9.62 11.06 -13.23
C ASN A 97 -10.37 10.72 -11.93
N ASP A 98 -9.97 9.67 -11.23
CA ASP A 98 -10.55 9.33 -9.93
C ASP A 98 -10.36 10.45 -8.93
N ILE A 99 -9.19 11.07 -8.90
CA ILE A 99 -8.90 12.20 -8.02
C ILE A 99 -9.76 13.40 -8.38
N LYS A 100 -9.87 13.72 -9.67
CA LYS A 100 -10.67 14.83 -10.15
C LYS A 100 -12.14 14.69 -9.80
N LEU A 101 -12.68 13.47 -9.93
CA LEU A 101 -14.09 13.18 -9.69
C LEU A 101 -14.37 12.76 -8.25
N GLN A 102 -13.36 12.63 -7.41
CA GLN A 102 -13.49 12.16 -6.02
C GLN A 102 -14.15 10.78 -5.96
N THR A 103 -13.77 9.89 -6.88
CA THR A 103 -14.33 8.52 -6.97
C THR A 103 -13.42 7.51 -6.30
N SER A 104 -13.99 6.36 -5.91
CA SER A 104 -13.26 5.25 -5.32
C SER A 104 -12.48 5.71 -4.08
N TYR A 105 -11.29 5.16 -3.87
CA TYR A 105 -10.42 5.52 -2.76
C TYR A 105 -9.77 6.91 -2.92
N ALA A 106 -9.92 7.55 -4.07
CA ALA A 106 -9.34 8.87 -4.32
C ALA A 106 -9.87 9.94 -3.35
N VAL A 107 -11.09 9.76 -2.85
CA VAL A 107 -11.67 10.69 -1.86
C VAL A 107 -10.82 10.79 -0.60
N MET A 108 -10.06 9.73 -0.26
CA MET A 108 -9.24 9.71 0.94
C MET A 108 -8.02 10.62 0.86
N ILE A 109 -7.59 11.01 -0.33
CA ILE A 109 -6.43 11.90 -0.50
C ILE A 109 -6.69 13.27 0.11
N ASN A 110 -7.91 13.76 -0.03
CA ASN A 110 -8.29 15.08 0.48
C ASN A 110 -9.26 15.01 1.66
N SER A 111 -9.46 13.83 2.25
CA SER A 111 -10.37 13.67 3.37
C SER A 111 -9.85 14.41 4.61
N VAL A 112 -10.78 15.01 5.36
CA VAL A 112 -10.45 15.69 6.62
C VAL A 112 -10.34 14.68 7.76
N ASN A 113 -11.17 13.64 7.75
CA ASN A 113 -11.30 12.70 8.88
C ASN A 113 -10.44 11.45 8.77
N ASP A 114 -10.30 10.88 7.57
CA ASP A 114 -9.55 9.64 7.37
C ASP A 114 -8.65 9.79 6.14
N ARG A 115 -7.75 10.74 6.25
CA ARG A 115 -6.87 11.10 5.14
C ARG A 115 -5.79 10.05 4.91
N ALA A 116 -5.58 9.69 3.65
CA ALA A 116 -4.48 8.81 3.25
C ALA A 116 -3.14 9.46 3.64
N LYS A 117 -2.24 8.66 4.22
CA LYS A 117 -0.92 9.15 4.62
C LYS A 117 0.06 9.04 3.45
N PRO A 118 0.61 10.15 2.95
CA PRO A 118 1.59 10.07 1.87
C PRO A 118 2.85 9.33 2.32
N LEU A 119 3.29 8.36 1.55
CA LEU A 119 4.55 7.65 1.77
C LEU A 119 5.62 8.15 0.80
N LYS A 120 5.22 8.37 -0.46
CA LYS A 120 6.12 8.87 -1.49
C LYS A 120 5.29 9.59 -2.56
N ILE A 121 5.65 10.83 -2.85
CA ILE A 121 4.97 11.64 -3.87
C ILE A 121 6.01 12.07 -4.90
N LYS A 122 5.62 11.95 -6.15
CA LYS A 122 6.49 12.36 -7.26
C LYS A 122 6.46 13.87 -7.45
#